data_4df5365302d65c5abb6beb699a419f85
#
_entry.id   4df5365302d65c5abb6beb699a419f85
#
_cell.length_a   1.000
_cell.length_b   1.000
_cell.length_c   1.000
_cell.angle_alpha   90.00
_cell.angle_beta   90.00
_cell.angle_gamma   90.00
#
_symmetry.space_group_name_H-M   'P 1'
#
loop_
_entity.id
_entity.type
_entity.pdbx_description
1 polymer ?
#
loop_
_entity_poly.entity_id
_entity_poly.type
_entity_poly.pdbx_seq_one_letter_code
_entity_poly.pdbx_strand_id
1 'polypeptide(L)'
;MSQYWSIGPQEAVSWSAVTSIEGRRKDTRLPCSRGCGSLHHRGHPPTGDPARRAWLHRLRLACAKNAEGRGKRMARQFIYHMQGLSKTYPGHRKVLENINLSFYPEAKIGVLGVNGSGKSTLLRIMGGIDKEFTGEAWVADRARVGYLEQEPQLDPTKSVRANVMQGVAPQQAILDRYNELAMNYSDETADEMTRLQDEIESKGLWDLDAKVDQAMEALRCAPDDADVSKLSGGERRRVALCRLLLEQPELLLLDEPTNHLDAESVSWLEGHLRNYPGAILIVTHDRYFLDHVTGWILELDRGRGIPYQGNYSAWLLQKQKRLEQEGREEEARQRTLAREQQWIAASPRARQAKSKARYQRYEELVKKAADKSAQTAQIIIPVAERLGQNVVDFEHLRKGYGDNLLIDDLTFKLPPGGIVGVIGPNGAGKTTLFRMITGQEKPDAGSIRTGESVHLGYVDQSRDALDGKKNVWEEISGGDDVVMLGKREMNSRAYCSSFNFKGADQQKKVGQLSGGERNRVHLAKMLKSGANVLLLDEPTNDLDVDTLRALEEALEDFAGCAVIISHDRWFLDRIATHILAFEGDSHVEWFEGNFQDYEKDKMRRLGTDSTIPHRIKYKKFTR
;
A
#
# COMPACT_ATOMS: atom_id res chain seq x y z
N MET A 1 -2.38 -30.45 -7.46
CA MET A 1 -0.98 -30.13 -7.13
C MET A 1 -0.97 -28.71 -6.58
N SER A 2 -0.82 -28.59 -5.27
CA SER A 2 -0.71 -27.29 -4.57
C SER A 2 0.67 -26.73 -4.86
N GLN A 3 0.75 -25.61 -5.57
CA GLN A 3 2.00 -24.88 -5.75
C GLN A 3 2.25 -24.06 -4.48
N TYR A 4 3.32 -24.38 -3.76
CA TYR A 4 3.85 -23.57 -2.68
C TYR A 4 4.70 -22.44 -3.26
N TRP A 5 4.37 -21.21 -2.92
CA TRP A 5 5.17 -20.03 -3.29
C TRP A 5 5.90 -19.52 -2.05
N SER A 6 7.19 -19.27 -2.18
CA SER A 6 8.01 -18.69 -1.12
C SER A 6 8.55 -17.32 -1.54
N ILE A 7 8.43 -16.34 -0.66
CA ILE A 7 8.81 -14.94 -0.87
C ILE A 7 10.10 -14.66 -0.08
N GLY A 8 11.21 -14.32 -0.75
CA GLY A 8 12.53 -14.11 -0.10
C GLY A 8 13.50 -13.23 -0.88
N PRO A 9 14.67 -12.92 -0.30
CA PRO A 9 15.61 -11.95 -0.85
C PRO A 9 16.23 -12.35 -2.18
N GLN A 10 16.57 -11.34 -2.97
CA GLN A 10 17.11 -11.44 -4.32
C GLN A 10 18.51 -12.10 -4.34
N GLU A 11 18.61 -13.36 -4.74
CA GLU A 11 19.79 -13.88 -5.40
C GLU A 11 19.35 -14.41 -6.75
N ALA A 12 19.94 -13.87 -7.81
CA ALA A 12 19.71 -14.26 -9.18
C ALA A 12 20.08 -15.74 -9.38
N VAL A 13 19.08 -16.61 -9.41
CA VAL A 13 19.19 -17.95 -9.97
C VAL A 13 18.22 -18.02 -11.13
N SER A 14 18.79 -17.93 -12.32
CA SER A 14 18.08 -18.21 -13.57
C SER A 14 17.57 -19.65 -13.55
N TRP A 15 16.26 -19.82 -13.43
CA TRP A 15 15.59 -21.08 -13.71
C TRP A 15 15.04 -21.04 -15.13
N SER A 16 15.87 -21.51 -16.08
CA SER A 16 15.36 -21.93 -17.37
C SER A 16 14.70 -23.30 -17.22
N ALA A 17 13.44 -23.33 -17.57
CA ALA A 17 12.65 -24.44 -18.13
C ALA A 17 13.14 -25.88 -17.88
N VAL A 18 12.44 -26.61 -17.01
CA VAL A 18 12.34 -28.06 -17.13
C VAL A 18 10.91 -28.41 -17.55
N THR A 19 10.69 -28.44 -18.87
CA THR A 19 9.58 -29.19 -19.47
C THR A 19 10.15 -30.48 -20.02
N SER A 20 9.49 -31.56 -19.61
CA SER A 20 9.55 -32.94 -20.10
C SER A 20 10.14 -33.13 -21.52
N ILE A 21 11.14 -33.99 -21.60
CA ILE A 21 11.39 -34.85 -22.78
C ILE A 21 11.78 -36.23 -22.27
N GLU A 22 10.88 -37.18 -22.39
CA GLU A 22 11.24 -38.59 -22.52
C GLU A 22 11.85 -38.84 -23.90
N GLY A 23 12.97 -39.54 -23.90
CA GLY A 23 13.45 -40.28 -25.07
C GLY A 23 14.47 -39.61 -25.95
N ARG A 24 15.74 -39.84 -25.65
CA ARG A 24 16.75 -40.42 -26.55
C ARG A 24 18.15 -40.32 -25.92
N ARG A 25 18.78 -41.49 -25.73
CA ARG A 25 20.20 -41.62 -25.44
C ARG A 25 21.01 -41.04 -26.58
N LYS A 26 21.92 -40.13 -26.28
CA LYS A 26 23.24 -39.99 -26.95
C LYS A 26 24.20 -39.21 -26.06
N ASP A 27 25.40 -39.77 -25.95
CA ASP A 27 26.57 -39.23 -25.26
C ASP A 27 26.85 -37.76 -25.58
N THR A 28 27.04 -36.96 -24.56
CA THR A 28 27.92 -35.80 -24.64
C THR A 28 28.47 -35.47 -23.25
N ARG A 29 29.78 -35.44 -23.19
CA ARG A 29 30.62 -35.14 -22.02
C ARG A 29 30.43 -33.71 -21.59
N LEU A 30 30.22 -33.48 -20.30
CA LEU A 30 30.31 -32.16 -19.65
C LEU A 30 31.75 -31.94 -19.14
N PRO A 31 32.34 -30.75 -19.36
CA PRO A 31 33.68 -30.46 -18.85
C PRO A 31 33.60 -30.02 -17.38
N CYS A 32 34.31 -30.72 -16.52
CA CYS A 32 34.66 -30.32 -15.17
C CYS A 32 35.83 -29.34 -15.23
N SER A 33 35.63 -28.10 -14.86
CA SER A 33 36.72 -27.13 -14.74
C SER A 33 37.22 -27.03 -13.29
N ARG A 34 38.53 -27.39 -13.19
CA ARG A 34 39.53 -26.98 -12.19
C ARG A 34 39.43 -27.52 -10.76
N GLY A 35 40.41 -28.34 -10.45
CA GLY A 35 40.97 -28.51 -9.11
C GLY A 35 41.10 -29.93 -8.58
N CYS A 36 41.53 -30.91 -9.35
CA CYS A 36 42.15 -32.11 -8.80
C CYS A 36 43.26 -32.60 -9.71
N GLY A 37 44.46 -32.66 -9.15
CA GLY A 37 45.68 -33.04 -9.81
C GLY A 37 45.63 -34.43 -10.43
N SER A 38 46.37 -34.54 -11.50
CA SER A 38 46.64 -35.68 -12.32
C SER A 38 47.04 -36.95 -11.53
N LEU A 39 46.27 -38.01 -11.73
CA LEU A 39 46.75 -39.38 -11.58
C LEU A 39 46.23 -40.21 -12.75
N HIS A 40 47.06 -40.29 -13.79
CA HIS A 40 46.98 -41.33 -14.79
C HIS A 40 47.38 -42.66 -14.16
N HIS A 41 46.52 -43.65 -14.12
CA HIS A 41 46.94 -45.04 -14.27
C HIS A 41 45.84 -45.90 -14.92
N ARG A 42 46.30 -46.67 -15.90
CA ARG A 42 45.59 -47.67 -16.68
C ARG A 42 45.16 -48.85 -15.79
N GLY A 43 44.04 -49.47 -16.13
CA GLY A 43 43.70 -50.82 -15.72
C GLY A 43 42.37 -50.89 -14.96
N HIS A 44 41.38 -51.53 -15.56
CA HIS A 44 40.17 -51.97 -14.85
C HIS A 44 40.54 -53.13 -13.92
N PRO A 45 40.29 -53.06 -12.62
CA PRO A 45 40.46 -54.21 -11.73
C PRO A 45 39.26 -55.17 -11.85
N PRO A 46 39.48 -56.47 -11.63
CA PRO A 46 38.45 -57.52 -11.76
C PRO A 46 37.35 -57.39 -10.68
N THR A 47 36.17 -57.85 -11.06
CA THR A 47 34.97 -57.85 -10.21
C THR A 47 35.10 -58.88 -9.09
N GLY A 48 35.61 -58.47 -7.92
CA GLY A 48 35.72 -59.36 -6.75
C GLY A 48 36.64 -58.88 -5.64
N ASP A 49 37.33 -57.78 -5.84
CA ASP A 49 38.38 -57.31 -4.91
C ASP A 49 37.78 -56.63 -3.65
N PRO A 50 38.15 -57.08 -2.46
CA PRO A 50 37.77 -56.43 -1.17
C PRO A 50 38.23 -54.96 -1.10
N ALA A 51 39.33 -54.59 -1.78
CA ALA A 51 39.82 -53.23 -1.85
C ALA A 51 38.83 -52.30 -2.59
N ARG A 52 38.12 -52.79 -3.59
CA ARG A 52 37.09 -52.05 -4.33
C ARG A 52 35.85 -51.82 -3.47
N ARG A 53 35.48 -52.79 -2.61
CA ARG A 53 34.40 -52.63 -1.64
C ARG A 53 34.76 -51.58 -0.58
N ALA A 54 35.96 -51.59 -0.08
CA ALA A 54 36.46 -50.63 0.88
C ALA A 54 36.59 -49.22 0.28
N TRP A 55 37.01 -49.12 -1.00
CA TRP A 55 37.05 -47.84 -1.72
C TRP A 55 35.66 -47.27 -2.03
N LEU A 56 34.72 -48.10 -2.47
CA LEU A 56 33.34 -47.71 -2.70
C LEU A 56 32.62 -47.34 -1.38
N HIS A 57 32.96 -48.01 -0.28
CA HIS A 57 32.45 -47.67 1.04
C HIS A 57 33.01 -46.33 1.56
N ARG A 58 34.32 -46.07 1.33
CA ARG A 58 34.94 -44.76 1.63
C ARG A 58 34.38 -43.64 0.76
N LEU A 59 34.12 -43.90 -0.53
CA LEU A 59 33.49 -42.95 -1.43
C LEU A 59 32.05 -42.67 -1.02
N ARG A 60 31.28 -43.68 -0.62
CA ARG A 60 29.94 -43.52 -0.09
C ARG A 60 29.95 -42.73 1.23
N LEU A 61 30.90 -42.97 2.13
CA LEU A 61 31.05 -42.23 3.36
C LEU A 61 31.54 -40.79 3.11
N ALA A 62 32.42 -40.57 2.14
CA ALA A 62 32.83 -39.23 1.74
C ALA A 62 31.70 -38.46 1.04
N CYS A 63 30.92 -39.13 0.17
CA CYS A 63 29.72 -38.55 -0.40
C CYS A 63 28.62 -38.30 0.63
N ALA A 64 28.44 -39.20 1.61
CA ALA A 64 27.51 -38.99 2.71
C ALA A 64 27.94 -37.84 3.62
N LYS A 65 29.23 -37.75 4.00
CA LYS A 65 29.76 -36.60 4.76
C LYS A 65 29.73 -35.29 3.98
N ASN A 66 29.92 -35.31 2.66
CA ASN A 66 29.73 -34.13 1.81
C ASN A 66 28.23 -33.80 1.59
N ALA A 67 27.36 -34.79 1.64
CA ALA A 67 25.91 -34.58 1.62
C ALA A 67 25.42 -34.04 2.98
N GLU A 68 25.96 -34.52 4.10
CA GLU A 68 25.69 -33.97 5.44
C GLU A 68 26.32 -32.58 5.64
N GLY A 69 27.50 -32.33 5.07
CA GLY A 69 28.13 -31.00 5.05
C GLY A 69 27.45 -30.01 4.08
N ARG A 70 26.79 -30.47 3.02
CA ARG A 70 25.93 -29.65 2.13
C ARG A 70 24.50 -29.52 2.63
N GLY A 71 24.04 -30.40 3.51
CA GLY A 71 22.72 -30.34 4.17
C GLY A 71 22.62 -29.31 5.29
N LYS A 72 23.75 -28.71 5.73
CA LYS A 72 23.79 -27.53 6.60
C LYS A 72 24.04 -26.22 5.85
N ARG A 73 23.64 -26.07 4.61
CA ARG A 73 23.07 -24.80 4.18
C ARG A 73 21.75 -24.71 4.95
N MET A 74 21.74 -23.85 6.00
CA MET A 74 20.55 -23.54 6.77
C MET A 74 19.37 -23.45 5.82
N ALA A 75 18.42 -24.38 5.93
CA ALA A 75 17.11 -24.17 5.36
C ALA A 75 16.69 -22.81 5.90
N ARG A 76 16.54 -21.81 5.02
CA ARG A 76 16.10 -20.47 5.41
C ARG A 76 14.77 -20.68 6.11
N GLN A 77 14.75 -20.54 7.43
CA GLN A 77 13.55 -20.75 8.22
C GLN A 77 12.58 -19.63 7.85
N PHE A 78 11.35 -19.96 7.46
CA PHE A 78 10.33 -18.97 7.18
C PHE A 78 10.02 -18.19 8.45
N ILE A 79 9.85 -16.87 8.31
CA ILE A 79 9.41 -16.02 9.42
C ILE A 79 7.92 -16.25 9.72
N TYR A 80 7.14 -16.49 8.66
CA TYR A 80 5.72 -16.80 8.74
C TYR A 80 5.33 -17.80 7.64
N HIS A 81 4.44 -18.73 7.99
CA HIS A 81 3.94 -19.72 7.05
C HIS A 81 2.43 -19.85 7.19
N MET A 82 1.74 -20.00 6.06
CA MET A 82 0.32 -20.30 6.02
C MET A 82 0.02 -21.35 4.96
N GLN A 83 -0.88 -22.30 5.33
CA GLN A 83 -1.29 -23.41 4.46
C GLN A 83 -2.79 -23.58 4.50
N GLY A 84 -3.43 -23.54 3.31
CA GLY A 84 -4.86 -23.72 3.19
C GLY A 84 -5.70 -22.66 3.90
N LEU A 85 -5.12 -21.49 4.17
CA LEU A 85 -5.76 -20.43 4.95
C LEU A 85 -7.03 -19.95 4.25
N SER A 86 -8.18 -20.04 4.94
CA SER A 86 -9.46 -19.56 4.43
C SER A 86 -10.25 -18.89 5.54
N LYS A 87 -10.92 -17.77 5.22
CA LYS A 87 -11.78 -17.02 6.14
C LYS A 87 -13.11 -16.71 5.49
N THR A 88 -14.18 -17.03 6.22
CA THR A 88 -15.56 -16.73 5.82
C THR A 88 -16.23 -15.98 6.97
N TYR A 89 -16.84 -14.84 6.67
CA TYR A 89 -17.63 -14.07 7.62
C TYR A 89 -19.11 -14.52 7.62
N PRO A 90 -19.89 -14.15 8.65
CA PRO A 90 -21.33 -14.39 8.68
C PRO A 90 -22.03 -13.93 7.40
N GLY A 91 -22.99 -14.74 6.90
CA GLY A 91 -23.63 -14.49 5.60
C GLY A 91 -22.93 -15.17 4.42
N HIS A 92 -22.06 -16.15 4.66
CA HIS A 92 -21.32 -16.93 3.65
C HIS A 92 -20.38 -16.11 2.75
N ARG A 93 -19.98 -14.90 3.18
CA ARG A 93 -19.02 -14.08 2.46
C ARG A 93 -17.62 -14.64 2.67
N LYS A 94 -17.11 -15.38 1.69
CA LYS A 94 -15.70 -15.81 1.64
C LYS A 94 -14.82 -14.62 1.33
N VAL A 95 -13.85 -14.34 2.19
CA VAL A 95 -12.91 -13.24 2.04
C VAL A 95 -11.52 -13.74 1.66
N LEU A 96 -11.07 -14.84 2.25
CA LEU A 96 -9.82 -15.52 1.91
C LEU A 96 -10.13 -16.97 1.57
N GLU A 97 -9.50 -17.50 0.52
CA GLU A 97 -9.75 -18.87 0.06
C GLU A 97 -8.44 -19.58 -0.31
N ASN A 98 -8.11 -20.61 0.47
CA ASN A 98 -6.99 -21.53 0.24
C ASN A 98 -5.65 -20.82 -0.04
N ILE A 99 -5.28 -19.86 0.80
CA ILE A 99 -4.00 -19.14 0.68
C ILE A 99 -2.88 -20.03 1.22
N ASN A 100 -1.84 -20.21 0.40
CA ASN A 100 -0.64 -20.97 0.73
C ASN A 100 0.58 -20.10 0.44
N LEU A 101 1.18 -19.52 1.49
CA LEU A 101 2.29 -18.58 1.39
C LEU A 101 3.32 -18.85 2.48
N SER A 102 4.58 -18.58 2.15
CA SER A 102 5.69 -18.63 3.09
C SER A 102 6.52 -17.35 2.94
N PHE A 103 6.80 -16.71 4.05
CA PHE A 103 7.52 -15.44 4.07
C PHE A 103 8.91 -15.67 4.66
N TYR A 104 9.93 -15.13 3.99
CA TYR A 104 11.31 -15.19 4.46
C TYR A 104 11.60 -14.02 5.43
N PRO A 105 12.57 -14.18 6.35
CA PRO A 105 13.14 -13.07 7.08
C PRO A 105 13.64 -11.98 6.10
N GLU A 106 13.54 -10.72 6.49
CA GLU A 106 13.95 -9.55 5.71
C GLU A 106 13.10 -9.25 4.44
N ALA A 107 12.08 -10.05 4.14
CA ALA A 107 11.21 -9.79 2.98
C ALA A 107 10.39 -8.51 3.16
N LYS A 108 10.41 -7.65 2.14
CA LYS A 108 9.60 -6.42 2.08
C LYS A 108 8.45 -6.65 1.10
N ILE A 109 7.23 -6.72 1.62
CA ILE A 109 6.07 -7.18 0.85
C ILE A 109 4.96 -6.14 0.91
N GLY A 110 4.53 -5.65 -0.24
CA GLY A 110 3.33 -4.82 -0.39
C GLY A 110 2.09 -5.69 -0.64
N VAL A 111 1.00 -5.42 0.05
CA VAL A 111 -0.28 -6.12 -0.15
C VAL A 111 -1.24 -5.22 -0.89
N LEU A 112 -1.65 -5.64 -2.08
CA LEU A 112 -2.60 -4.95 -2.93
C LEU A 112 -3.90 -5.72 -3.09
N GLY A 113 -4.97 -5.01 -3.40
CA GLY A 113 -6.29 -5.58 -3.69
C GLY A 113 -7.39 -4.55 -3.50
N VAL A 114 -8.53 -4.79 -4.13
CA VAL A 114 -9.71 -3.93 -4.01
C VAL A 114 -10.19 -3.83 -2.56
N ASN A 115 -10.91 -2.77 -2.23
CA ASN A 115 -11.47 -2.62 -0.89
C ASN A 115 -12.43 -3.78 -0.58
N GLY A 116 -12.26 -4.36 0.62
CA GLY A 116 -12.98 -5.56 1.04
C GLY A 116 -12.43 -6.90 0.49
N SER A 117 -11.25 -6.90 -0.16
CA SER A 117 -10.58 -8.14 -0.62
C SER A 117 -9.95 -8.97 0.49
N GLY A 118 -9.91 -8.45 1.73
CA GLY A 118 -9.38 -9.16 2.89
C GLY A 118 -7.95 -8.76 3.32
N LYS A 119 -7.43 -7.63 2.86
CA LYS A 119 -6.10 -7.12 3.22
C LYS A 119 -5.92 -7.04 4.74
N SER A 120 -6.73 -6.25 5.41
CA SER A 120 -6.69 -6.09 6.88
C SER A 120 -7.04 -7.39 7.62
N THR A 121 -7.92 -8.25 7.05
CA THR A 121 -8.22 -9.58 7.60
C THR A 121 -6.97 -10.45 7.61
N LEU A 122 -6.20 -10.46 6.52
CA LEU A 122 -4.94 -11.19 6.44
C LEU A 122 -3.95 -10.71 7.50
N LEU A 123 -3.76 -9.39 7.64
CA LEU A 123 -2.87 -8.81 8.66
C LEU A 123 -3.32 -9.16 10.08
N ARG A 124 -4.63 -9.10 10.38
CA ARG A 124 -5.18 -9.47 11.70
C ARG A 124 -4.98 -10.94 12.05
N ILE A 125 -5.09 -11.84 11.06
CA ILE A 125 -4.76 -13.25 11.25
C ILE A 125 -3.27 -13.41 11.52
N MET A 126 -2.41 -12.77 10.72
CA MET A 126 -0.95 -12.83 10.89
C MET A 126 -0.49 -12.21 12.22
N GLY A 127 -1.16 -11.16 12.69
CA GLY A 127 -0.94 -10.54 14.00
C GLY A 127 -1.52 -11.33 15.18
N GLY A 128 -2.18 -12.48 14.92
CA GLY A 128 -2.75 -13.33 15.96
C GLY A 128 -4.02 -12.78 16.65
N ILE A 129 -4.60 -11.70 16.11
CA ILE A 129 -5.82 -11.07 16.61
C ILE A 129 -7.06 -11.86 16.20
N ASP A 130 -7.14 -12.22 14.90
CA ASP A 130 -8.24 -13.05 14.38
C ASP A 130 -7.78 -14.50 14.34
N LYS A 131 -8.38 -15.34 15.20
CA LYS A 131 -8.09 -16.78 15.31
C LYS A 131 -9.15 -17.64 14.65
N GLU A 132 -10.22 -17.05 14.15
CA GLU A 132 -11.33 -17.77 13.51
C GLU A 132 -11.10 -17.96 12.02
N PHE A 133 -10.24 -18.87 11.63
CA PHE A 133 -9.96 -19.23 10.24
C PHE A 133 -9.81 -20.75 10.09
N THR A 134 -9.86 -21.25 8.87
CA THR A 134 -9.56 -22.64 8.53
C THR A 134 -8.19 -22.72 7.84
N GLY A 135 -7.50 -23.84 8.02
CA GLY A 135 -6.11 -24.01 7.56
C GLY A 135 -5.12 -23.82 8.69
N GLU A 136 -3.85 -23.70 8.34
CA GLU A 136 -2.75 -23.54 9.29
C GLU A 136 -2.04 -22.20 9.04
N ALA A 137 -1.70 -21.51 10.12
CA ALA A 137 -0.89 -20.29 10.09
C ALA A 137 -0.03 -20.24 11.35
N TRP A 138 1.27 -20.03 11.18
CA TRP A 138 2.20 -19.96 12.31
C TRP A 138 3.36 -19.01 12.00
N VAL A 139 3.88 -18.41 13.07
CA VAL A 139 5.07 -17.57 13.09
C VAL A 139 6.26 -18.42 13.56
N ALA A 140 7.47 -18.08 13.11
CA ALA A 140 8.69 -18.77 13.55
C ALA A 140 8.90 -18.66 15.07
N ASP A 141 9.47 -19.71 15.65
CA ASP A 141 9.80 -19.71 17.08
C ASP A 141 10.66 -18.49 17.44
N ARG A 142 10.28 -17.78 18.52
CA ARG A 142 10.92 -16.57 19.05
C ARG A 142 10.82 -15.32 18.18
N ALA A 143 10.12 -15.34 17.04
CA ALA A 143 9.88 -14.14 16.27
C ALA A 143 8.70 -13.35 16.87
N ARG A 144 8.93 -12.07 17.16
CA ARG A 144 7.90 -11.13 17.60
C ARG A 144 7.19 -10.55 16.39
N VAL A 145 5.88 -10.43 16.50
CA VAL A 145 5.05 -9.81 15.46
C VAL A 145 4.54 -8.49 16.00
N GLY A 146 4.88 -7.41 15.32
CA GLY A 146 4.33 -6.09 15.58
C GLY A 146 3.24 -5.76 14.55
N TYR A 147 2.10 -5.29 15.01
CA TYR A 147 0.99 -4.92 14.15
C TYR A 147 0.48 -3.52 14.42
N LEU A 148 0.45 -2.68 13.38
CA LEU A 148 -0.18 -1.37 13.43
C LEU A 148 -1.65 -1.49 13.05
N GLU A 149 -2.52 -1.35 14.03
CA GLU A 149 -3.97 -1.33 13.79
C GLU A 149 -4.44 0.01 13.20
N GLN A 150 -5.61 0.00 12.54
CA GLN A 150 -6.24 1.24 12.05
C GLN A 150 -6.59 2.20 13.19
N GLU A 151 -7.05 1.67 14.33
CA GLU A 151 -7.34 2.42 15.55
C GLU A 151 -6.49 1.86 16.72
N PRO A 152 -5.22 2.29 16.82
CA PRO A 152 -4.31 1.73 17.81
C PRO A 152 -4.70 2.15 19.24
N GLN A 153 -4.54 1.19 20.16
CA GLN A 153 -4.75 1.42 21.57
C GLN A 153 -3.46 1.94 22.21
N LEU A 154 -3.54 3.13 22.81
CA LEU A 154 -2.49 3.71 23.62
C LEU A 154 -2.94 3.74 25.07
N ASP A 155 -2.00 3.76 26.00
CA ASP A 155 -2.30 3.86 27.43
C ASP A 155 -2.75 5.29 27.78
N PRO A 156 -4.03 5.49 28.11
CA PRO A 156 -4.56 6.82 28.36
C PRO A 156 -4.05 7.47 29.65
N THR A 157 -3.38 6.66 30.51
CA THR A 157 -2.81 7.14 31.79
C THR A 157 -1.42 7.73 31.64
N LYS A 158 -0.81 7.58 30.46
CA LYS A 158 0.57 7.98 30.17
C LYS A 158 0.61 9.12 29.16
N SER A 159 1.67 9.93 29.23
CA SER A 159 1.95 10.94 28.21
C SER A 159 2.34 10.31 26.86
N VAL A 160 2.42 11.14 25.81
CA VAL A 160 2.86 10.71 24.47
C VAL A 160 4.24 10.07 24.54
N ARG A 161 5.24 10.76 25.13
CA ARG A 161 6.61 10.21 25.28
C ARG A 161 6.62 8.90 26.05
N ALA A 162 5.88 8.79 27.15
CA ALA A 162 5.81 7.58 27.94
C ALA A 162 5.18 6.39 27.19
N ASN A 163 4.23 6.64 26.28
CA ASN A 163 3.69 5.61 25.38
C ASN A 163 4.71 5.15 24.34
N VAL A 164 5.50 6.08 23.77
CA VAL A 164 6.55 5.75 22.80
C VAL A 164 7.67 4.95 23.49
N MET A 165 8.09 5.35 24.67
CA MET A 165 9.14 4.68 25.47
C MET A 165 8.79 3.23 25.84
N GLN A 166 7.49 2.85 25.83
CA GLN A 166 7.12 1.44 26.02
C GLN A 166 7.70 0.53 24.93
N GLY A 167 7.85 1.03 23.69
CA GLY A 167 8.45 0.26 22.59
C GLY A 167 9.93 -0.06 22.83
N VAL A 168 10.63 0.76 23.58
CA VAL A 168 12.06 0.60 23.91
C VAL A 168 12.30 0.20 25.38
N ALA A 169 11.25 -0.21 26.10
CA ALA A 169 11.36 -0.59 27.52
C ALA A 169 12.43 -1.67 27.80
N PRO A 170 12.62 -2.70 26.97
CA PRO A 170 13.70 -3.66 27.20
C PRO A 170 15.09 -3.03 27.05
N GLN A 171 15.28 -2.12 26.09
CA GLN A 171 16.53 -1.41 25.86
C GLN A 171 16.82 -0.42 27.01
N GLN A 172 15.78 0.28 27.45
CA GLN A 172 15.86 1.20 28.59
C GLN A 172 16.25 0.46 29.87
N ALA A 173 15.67 -0.73 30.11
CA ALA A 173 15.99 -1.54 31.29
C ALA A 173 17.49 -1.96 31.33
N ILE A 174 18.12 -2.18 30.18
CA ILE A 174 19.56 -2.47 30.09
C ILE A 174 20.38 -1.25 30.53
N LEU A 175 20.00 -0.05 30.03
CA LEU A 175 20.66 1.20 30.41
C LEU A 175 20.45 1.53 31.89
N ASP A 176 19.24 1.36 32.41
CA ASP A 176 18.93 1.60 33.82
C ASP A 176 19.72 0.67 34.71
N ARG A 177 19.82 -0.62 34.36
CA ARG A 177 20.61 -1.60 35.11
C ARG A 177 22.11 -1.28 35.09
N TYR A 178 22.63 -0.88 33.92
CA TYR A 178 24.03 -0.43 33.83
C TYR A 178 24.28 0.80 34.71
N ASN A 179 23.40 1.80 34.69
CA ASN A 179 23.54 3.00 35.50
C ASN A 179 23.45 2.69 37.02
N GLU A 180 22.55 1.77 37.42
CA GLU A 180 22.43 1.31 38.79
C GLU A 180 23.73 0.67 39.27
N LEU A 181 24.34 -0.22 38.45
CA LEU A 181 25.61 -0.85 38.76
C LEU A 181 26.77 0.14 38.77
N ALA A 182 26.77 1.13 37.89
CA ALA A 182 27.77 2.19 37.84
C ALA A 182 27.74 3.07 39.11
N MET A 183 26.53 3.34 39.66
CA MET A 183 26.37 4.09 40.90
C MET A 183 26.76 3.28 42.14
N ASN A 184 26.60 1.95 42.10
CA ASN A 184 26.86 1.02 43.20
C ASN A 184 27.94 0.01 42.81
N TYR A 185 29.06 0.48 42.27
CA TYR A 185 30.12 -0.37 41.77
C TYR A 185 30.71 -1.25 42.90
N SER A 186 30.87 -2.54 42.61
CA SER A 186 31.59 -3.51 43.46
C SER A 186 32.36 -4.51 42.58
N ASP A 187 33.41 -5.11 43.09
CA ASP A 187 34.15 -6.12 42.34
C ASP A 187 33.29 -7.32 41.94
N GLU A 188 32.25 -7.64 42.72
CA GLU A 188 31.30 -8.72 42.43
C GLU A 188 30.40 -8.41 41.22
N THR A 189 30.14 -7.13 40.91
CA THR A 189 29.28 -6.68 39.83
C THR A 189 30.04 -6.28 38.58
N ALA A 190 31.38 -6.28 38.60
CA ALA A 190 32.23 -5.84 37.48
C ALA A 190 32.00 -6.65 36.21
N ASP A 191 31.82 -7.97 36.30
CA ASP A 191 31.56 -8.85 35.14
C ASP A 191 30.19 -8.60 34.53
N GLU A 192 29.15 -8.32 35.33
CA GLU A 192 27.80 -7.97 34.85
C GLU A 192 27.84 -6.61 34.15
N MET A 193 28.50 -5.63 34.73
CA MET A 193 28.65 -4.30 34.16
C MET A 193 29.37 -4.33 32.80
N THR A 194 30.44 -5.10 32.67
CA THR A 194 31.17 -5.28 31.41
C THR A 194 30.28 -5.91 30.34
N ARG A 195 29.51 -6.94 30.68
CA ARG A 195 28.54 -7.55 29.72
C ARG A 195 27.47 -6.58 29.26
N LEU A 196 26.92 -5.80 30.20
CA LEU A 196 25.90 -4.78 29.84
C LEU A 196 26.52 -3.68 28.99
N GLN A 197 27.77 -3.26 29.24
CA GLN A 197 28.47 -2.29 28.40
C GLN A 197 28.66 -2.81 26.98
N ASP A 198 29.15 -4.06 26.83
CA ASP A 198 29.29 -4.68 25.50
C ASP A 198 27.94 -4.78 24.78
N GLU A 199 26.86 -5.07 25.51
CA GLU A 199 25.50 -5.12 24.94
C GLU A 199 25.01 -3.74 24.52
N ILE A 200 25.22 -2.69 25.34
CA ILE A 200 24.87 -1.30 25.05
C ILE A 200 25.63 -0.81 23.81
N GLU A 201 26.96 -1.09 23.74
CA GLU A 201 27.78 -0.70 22.58
C GLU A 201 27.36 -1.43 21.31
N SER A 202 27.15 -2.76 21.38
CA SER A 202 26.77 -3.57 20.22
C SER A 202 25.41 -3.17 19.64
N LYS A 203 24.48 -2.73 20.49
CA LYS A 203 23.14 -2.29 20.10
C LYS A 203 23.05 -0.76 19.89
N GLY A 204 24.12 -0.01 20.18
CA GLY A 204 24.17 1.45 20.07
C GLY A 204 23.09 2.13 20.92
N LEU A 205 22.94 1.71 22.20
CA LEU A 205 21.88 2.20 23.10
C LEU A 205 22.24 3.53 23.77
N TRP A 206 23.49 3.97 23.75
CA TRP A 206 23.89 5.26 24.34
C TRP A 206 23.08 6.44 23.80
N ASP A 207 22.67 6.38 22.52
CA ASP A 207 21.90 7.42 21.85
C ASP A 207 20.38 7.08 21.78
N LEU A 208 19.87 6.24 22.71
CA LEU A 208 18.50 5.76 22.67
C LEU A 208 17.48 6.92 22.71
N ASP A 209 17.67 7.87 23.63
CA ASP A 209 16.79 9.06 23.75
C ASP A 209 16.82 9.90 22.47
N ALA A 210 18.01 10.12 21.89
CA ALA A 210 18.14 10.88 20.64
C ALA A 210 17.43 10.17 19.46
N LYS A 211 17.49 8.84 19.39
CA LYS A 211 16.75 8.05 18.39
C LYS A 211 15.24 8.16 18.58
N VAL A 212 14.77 8.16 19.84
CA VAL A 212 13.35 8.36 20.15
C VAL A 212 12.90 9.75 19.73
N ASP A 213 13.67 10.79 20.10
CA ASP A 213 13.37 12.18 19.73
C ASP A 213 13.34 12.36 18.21
N GLN A 214 14.31 11.81 17.49
CA GLN A 214 14.37 11.85 16.03
C GLN A 214 13.14 11.17 15.38
N ALA A 215 12.73 10.01 15.88
CA ALA A 215 11.57 9.30 15.36
C ALA A 215 10.26 10.05 15.65
N MET A 216 10.12 10.62 16.86
CA MET A 216 8.96 11.42 17.24
C MET A 216 8.87 12.72 16.43
N GLU A 217 9.99 13.38 16.15
CA GLU A 217 10.04 14.59 15.32
C GLU A 217 9.71 14.26 13.87
N ALA A 218 10.31 13.23 13.29
CA ALA A 218 10.11 12.81 11.92
C ALA A 218 8.66 12.40 11.62
N LEU A 219 7.99 11.73 12.55
CA LEU A 219 6.58 11.38 12.46
C LEU A 219 5.65 12.49 12.96
N ARG A 220 6.21 13.64 13.37
CA ARG A 220 5.44 14.79 13.90
C ARG A 220 4.44 14.35 14.98
N CYS A 221 4.92 13.56 15.93
CA CYS A 221 4.13 13.19 17.09
C CYS A 221 3.70 14.44 17.89
N ALA A 222 2.62 14.32 18.64
CA ALA A 222 2.19 15.35 19.55
C ALA A 222 3.27 15.64 20.61
N PRO A 223 3.22 16.80 21.30
CA PRO A 223 4.19 17.14 22.35
C PRO A 223 4.33 16.03 23.39
N ASP A 224 5.54 15.91 23.95
CA ASP A 224 5.94 14.81 24.83
C ASP A 224 5.05 14.61 26.05
N ASP A 225 4.56 15.71 26.62
CA ASP A 225 3.70 15.79 27.81
C ASP A 225 2.20 15.80 27.48
N ALA A 226 1.83 15.76 26.18
CA ALA A 226 0.44 15.79 25.78
C ALA A 226 -0.34 14.57 26.30
N ASP A 227 -1.59 14.84 26.66
CA ASP A 227 -2.56 13.83 27.12
C ASP A 227 -3.09 13.03 25.91
N VAL A 228 -2.79 11.74 25.89
CA VAL A 228 -3.17 10.81 24.80
C VAL A 228 -4.69 10.76 24.59
N SER A 229 -5.49 10.97 25.63
CA SER A 229 -6.96 10.93 25.53
C SER A 229 -7.53 12.05 24.65
N LYS A 230 -6.80 13.18 24.54
CA LYS A 230 -7.21 14.38 23.79
C LYS A 230 -6.71 14.37 22.35
N LEU A 231 -5.87 13.41 21.98
CA LEU A 231 -5.31 13.32 20.64
C LEU A 231 -6.37 12.92 19.60
N SER A 232 -6.26 13.50 18.43
CA SER A 232 -7.00 13.04 17.25
C SER A 232 -6.62 11.60 16.86
N GLY A 233 -7.46 10.93 16.08
CA GLY A 233 -7.17 9.57 15.59
C GLY A 233 -5.84 9.49 14.83
N GLY A 234 -5.53 10.50 14.00
CA GLY A 234 -4.27 10.57 13.26
C GLY A 234 -3.05 10.75 14.17
N GLU A 235 -3.15 11.59 15.21
CA GLU A 235 -2.05 11.75 16.18
C GLU A 235 -1.80 10.49 16.97
N ARG A 236 -2.86 9.84 17.48
CA ARG A 236 -2.73 8.52 18.16
C ARG A 236 -2.04 7.50 17.29
N ARG A 237 -2.38 7.48 15.99
CA ARG A 237 -1.78 6.56 15.03
C ARG A 237 -0.31 6.83 14.80
N ARG A 238 0.12 8.11 14.70
CA ARG A 238 1.54 8.47 14.59
C ARG A 238 2.36 8.04 15.82
N VAL A 239 1.81 8.23 17.03
CA VAL A 239 2.44 7.78 18.28
C VAL A 239 2.59 6.25 18.32
N ALA A 240 1.55 5.51 17.91
CA ALA A 240 1.59 4.05 17.86
C ALA A 240 2.58 3.53 16.81
N LEU A 241 2.63 4.18 15.63
CA LEU A 241 3.61 3.85 14.59
C LEU A 241 5.04 4.09 15.10
N CYS A 242 5.30 5.24 15.73
CA CYS A 242 6.59 5.57 16.33
C CYS A 242 7.02 4.50 17.35
N ARG A 243 6.16 4.14 18.29
CA ARG A 243 6.39 3.07 19.26
C ARG A 243 6.76 1.76 18.59
N LEU A 244 5.99 1.36 17.57
CA LEU A 244 6.17 0.08 16.89
C LEU A 244 7.47 0.02 16.08
N LEU A 245 7.87 1.11 15.43
CA LEU A 245 9.13 1.18 14.68
C LEU A 245 10.35 1.09 15.61
N LEU A 246 10.26 1.69 16.80
CA LEU A 246 11.31 1.65 17.82
C LEU A 246 11.41 0.28 18.51
N GLU A 247 10.32 -0.46 18.64
CA GLU A 247 10.28 -1.83 19.18
C GLU A 247 11.05 -2.84 18.31
N GLN A 248 11.11 -2.60 17.00
CA GLN A 248 11.81 -3.42 16.00
C GLN A 248 11.47 -4.93 16.07
N PRO A 249 10.18 -5.33 15.91
CA PRO A 249 9.82 -6.74 15.83
C PRO A 249 10.41 -7.42 14.58
N GLU A 250 10.62 -8.72 14.63
CA GLU A 250 11.15 -9.52 13.51
C GLU A 250 10.18 -9.59 12.33
N LEU A 251 8.87 -9.48 12.56
CA LEU A 251 7.82 -9.33 11.54
C LEU A 251 6.97 -8.11 11.85
N LEU A 252 7.01 -7.13 10.95
CA LEU A 252 6.28 -5.87 11.05
C LEU A 252 5.09 -5.89 10.09
N LEU A 253 3.88 -5.72 10.62
CA LEU A 253 2.62 -5.67 9.88
C LEU A 253 2.05 -4.26 9.94
N LEU A 254 1.94 -3.59 8.80
CA LEU A 254 1.48 -2.21 8.70
C LEU A 254 0.22 -2.12 7.84
N ASP A 255 -0.88 -1.67 8.43
CA ASP A 255 -2.13 -1.44 7.72
C ASP A 255 -2.32 0.06 7.48
N GLU A 256 -2.13 0.51 6.23
CA GLU A 256 -2.20 1.91 5.78
C GLU A 256 -1.31 2.88 6.58
N PRO A 257 0.01 2.62 6.75
CA PRO A 257 0.87 3.43 7.62
C PRO A 257 1.08 4.86 7.10
N THR A 258 0.86 5.11 5.82
CA THR A 258 1.02 6.42 5.17
C THR A 258 -0.17 7.35 5.38
N ASN A 259 -1.34 6.83 5.78
CA ASN A 259 -2.52 7.64 6.02
C ASN A 259 -2.29 8.63 7.17
N HIS A 260 -2.68 9.88 6.98
CA HIS A 260 -2.49 11.00 7.91
C HIS A 260 -1.03 11.44 8.13
N LEU A 261 -0.09 10.92 7.33
CA LEU A 261 1.27 11.44 7.27
C LEU A 261 1.39 12.46 6.13
N ASP A 262 2.20 13.48 6.32
CA ASP A 262 2.58 14.37 5.22
C ASP A 262 3.74 13.78 4.40
N ALA A 263 4.00 14.36 3.22
CA ALA A 263 4.97 13.82 2.27
C ALA A 263 6.39 13.68 2.85
N GLU A 264 6.79 14.58 3.77
CA GLU A 264 8.12 14.54 4.40
C GLU A 264 8.22 13.39 5.40
N SER A 265 7.17 13.19 6.26
CA SER A 265 7.10 12.04 7.17
C SER A 265 7.02 10.70 6.42
N VAL A 266 6.32 10.66 5.29
CA VAL A 266 6.27 9.48 4.41
C VAL A 266 7.66 9.18 3.85
N SER A 267 8.40 10.19 3.36
CA SER A 267 9.76 10.00 2.83
C SER A 267 10.74 9.47 3.89
N TRP A 268 10.65 9.99 5.13
CA TRP A 268 11.42 9.46 6.24
C TRP A 268 11.07 8.00 6.55
N LEU A 269 9.78 7.68 6.58
CA LEU A 269 9.29 6.30 6.83
C LEU A 269 9.78 5.34 5.74
N GLU A 270 9.78 5.76 4.47
CA GLU A 270 10.36 4.99 3.36
C GLU A 270 11.83 4.64 3.61
N GLY A 271 12.64 5.64 3.97
CA GLY A 271 14.06 5.47 4.29
C GLY A 271 14.27 4.51 5.46
N HIS A 272 13.46 4.63 6.51
CA HIS A 272 13.52 3.78 7.70
C HIS A 272 13.15 2.33 7.37
N LEU A 273 12.03 2.09 6.66
CA LEU A 273 11.55 0.74 6.34
C LEU A 273 12.41 0.04 5.28
N ARG A 274 13.04 0.79 4.36
CA ARG A 274 14.00 0.22 3.41
C ARG A 274 15.15 -0.47 4.13
N ASN A 275 15.65 0.17 5.20
CA ASN A 275 16.77 -0.32 5.99
C ASN A 275 16.36 -1.20 7.18
N TYR A 276 15.08 -1.47 7.35
CA TYR A 276 14.56 -2.25 8.46
C TYR A 276 15.08 -3.70 8.41
N PRO A 277 15.63 -4.25 9.50
CA PRO A 277 16.28 -5.56 9.47
C PRO A 277 15.31 -6.74 9.39
N GLY A 278 14.06 -6.57 9.84
CA GLY A 278 13.02 -7.61 9.85
C GLY A 278 12.21 -7.72 8.56
N ALA A 279 11.34 -8.71 8.51
CA ALA A 279 10.34 -8.82 7.45
C ALA A 279 9.23 -7.78 7.64
N ILE A 280 8.73 -7.24 6.55
CA ILE A 280 7.64 -6.25 6.56
C ILE A 280 6.54 -6.68 5.62
N LEU A 281 5.31 -6.60 6.10
CA LEU A 281 4.11 -6.72 5.27
C LEU A 281 3.32 -5.42 5.39
N ILE A 282 3.13 -4.73 4.26
CA ILE A 282 2.54 -3.39 4.21
C ILE A 282 1.29 -3.43 3.34
N VAL A 283 0.16 -3.00 3.89
CA VAL A 283 -1.03 -2.63 3.13
C VAL A 283 -0.99 -1.12 2.98
N THR A 284 -0.90 -0.62 1.75
CA THR A 284 -1.03 0.81 1.46
C THR A 284 -1.48 1.03 0.02
N HIS A 285 -2.10 2.18 -0.20
CA HIS A 285 -2.47 2.66 -1.53
C HIS A 285 -1.44 3.65 -2.10
N ASP A 286 -0.43 4.03 -1.32
CA ASP A 286 0.70 4.86 -1.77
C ASP A 286 1.65 4.06 -2.67
N ARG A 287 1.58 4.34 -3.97
CA ARG A 287 2.30 3.60 -5.01
C ARG A 287 3.80 3.92 -5.01
N TYR A 288 4.18 5.17 -4.73
CA TYR A 288 5.59 5.55 -4.57
C TYR A 288 6.23 4.81 -3.42
N PHE A 289 5.54 4.77 -2.30
CA PHE A 289 5.98 4.04 -1.12
C PHE A 289 6.21 2.56 -1.43
N LEU A 290 5.25 1.90 -2.10
CA LEU A 290 5.39 0.52 -2.51
C LEU A 290 6.54 0.31 -3.50
N ASP A 291 6.74 1.25 -4.43
CA ASP A 291 7.81 1.14 -5.43
C ASP A 291 9.20 1.24 -4.81
N HIS A 292 9.37 2.05 -3.76
CA HIS A 292 10.65 2.30 -3.11
C HIS A 292 10.99 1.31 -1.98
N VAL A 293 9.98 0.78 -1.28
CA VAL A 293 10.19 -0.05 -0.08
C VAL A 293 10.09 -1.53 -0.39
N THR A 294 9.22 -1.94 -1.32
CA THR A 294 8.90 -3.36 -1.49
C THR A 294 9.74 -4.05 -2.56
N GLY A 295 10.11 -5.32 -2.29
CA GLY A 295 10.72 -6.23 -3.27
C GLY A 295 9.76 -7.30 -3.77
N TRP A 296 8.57 -7.37 -3.18
CA TRP A 296 7.49 -8.29 -3.53
C TRP A 296 6.14 -7.63 -3.37
N ILE A 297 5.22 -7.98 -4.26
CA ILE A 297 3.80 -7.58 -4.15
C ILE A 297 2.94 -8.82 -4.01
N LEU A 298 2.07 -8.82 -3.01
CA LEU A 298 1.02 -9.83 -2.81
C LEU A 298 -0.33 -9.23 -3.22
N GLU A 299 -0.85 -9.65 -4.36
CA GLU A 299 -2.19 -9.24 -4.80
C GLU A 299 -3.26 -10.16 -4.21
N LEU A 300 -4.24 -9.59 -3.50
CA LEU A 300 -5.44 -10.30 -3.06
C LEU A 300 -6.55 -10.09 -4.08
N ASP A 301 -6.76 -11.10 -4.94
CA ASP A 301 -7.79 -11.10 -5.97
C ASP A 301 -8.78 -12.24 -5.73
N ARG A 302 -10.06 -11.91 -5.53
CA ARG A 302 -11.17 -12.88 -5.31
C ARG A 302 -10.87 -13.93 -4.23
N GLY A 303 -10.30 -13.48 -3.11
CA GLY A 303 -9.94 -14.33 -1.98
C GLY A 303 -8.64 -15.12 -2.14
N ARG A 304 -7.96 -15.02 -3.28
CA ARG A 304 -6.69 -15.70 -3.54
C ARG A 304 -5.52 -14.74 -3.37
N GLY A 305 -4.42 -15.22 -2.82
CA GLY A 305 -3.16 -14.49 -2.72
C GLY A 305 -2.25 -14.84 -3.88
N ILE A 306 -1.89 -13.86 -4.70
CA ILE A 306 -1.03 -14.03 -5.88
C ILE A 306 0.24 -13.21 -5.65
N PRO A 307 1.40 -13.87 -5.42
CA PRO A 307 2.66 -13.17 -5.23
C PRO A 307 3.30 -12.80 -6.57
N TYR A 308 3.84 -11.58 -6.62
CA TYR A 308 4.63 -11.06 -7.73
C TYR A 308 5.99 -10.62 -7.23
N GLN A 309 7.04 -10.98 -7.95
CA GLN A 309 8.39 -10.53 -7.66
C GLN A 309 8.61 -9.13 -8.24
N GLY A 310 9.21 -8.26 -7.44
CA GLY A 310 9.51 -6.88 -7.78
C GLY A 310 8.65 -5.88 -7.01
N ASN A 311 8.83 -4.62 -7.35
CA ASN A 311 8.13 -3.48 -6.78
C ASN A 311 6.76 -3.24 -7.46
N TYR A 312 6.11 -2.12 -7.12
CA TYR A 312 4.80 -1.77 -7.70
C TYR A 312 4.84 -1.64 -9.23
N SER A 313 5.85 -0.97 -9.78
CA SER A 313 6.01 -0.81 -11.24
C SER A 313 6.17 -2.15 -11.95
N ALA A 314 6.96 -3.06 -11.39
CA ALA A 314 7.13 -4.42 -11.93
C ALA A 314 5.82 -5.23 -11.85
N TRP A 315 5.06 -5.11 -10.75
CA TRP A 315 3.75 -5.72 -10.61
C TRP A 315 2.76 -5.22 -11.67
N LEU A 316 2.73 -3.90 -11.92
CA LEU A 316 1.82 -3.31 -12.90
C LEU A 316 2.02 -3.89 -14.30
N LEU A 317 3.29 -4.03 -14.73
CA LEU A 317 3.63 -4.65 -16.02
C LEU A 317 3.25 -6.14 -16.07
N GLN A 318 3.47 -6.87 -14.99
CA GLN A 318 3.11 -8.29 -14.90
C GLN A 318 1.60 -8.48 -14.88
N LYS A 319 0.86 -7.62 -14.16
CA LYS A 319 -0.61 -7.61 -14.13
C LYS A 319 -1.20 -7.33 -15.51
N GLN A 320 -0.66 -6.33 -16.21
CA GLN A 320 -1.11 -6.00 -17.57
C GLN A 320 -0.95 -7.20 -18.51
N LYS A 321 0.22 -7.85 -18.53
CA LYS A 321 0.45 -9.05 -19.34
C LYS A 321 -0.49 -10.20 -19.00
N ARG A 322 -0.77 -10.39 -17.69
CA ARG A 322 -1.74 -11.40 -17.24
C ARG A 322 -3.15 -11.10 -17.74
N LEU A 323 -3.60 -9.85 -17.65
CA LEU A 323 -4.93 -9.42 -18.12
C LEU A 323 -5.07 -9.56 -19.64
N GLU A 324 -4.02 -9.22 -20.41
CA GLU A 324 -4.01 -9.43 -21.86
C GLU A 324 -4.11 -10.93 -22.21
N GLN A 325 -3.39 -11.78 -21.49
CA GLN A 325 -3.46 -13.23 -21.69
C GLN A 325 -4.85 -13.77 -21.32
N GLU A 326 -5.38 -13.37 -20.15
CA GLU A 326 -6.73 -13.75 -19.72
C GLU A 326 -7.81 -13.27 -20.73
N GLY A 327 -7.64 -12.07 -21.29
CA GLY A 327 -8.53 -11.53 -22.35
C GLY A 327 -8.52 -12.39 -23.60
N ARG A 328 -7.33 -12.78 -24.10
CA ARG A 328 -7.20 -13.66 -25.26
C ARG A 328 -7.79 -15.06 -25.01
N GLU A 329 -7.57 -15.62 -23.82
CA GLU A 329 -8.16 -16.90 -23.42
C GLU A 329 -9.69 -16.81 -23.31
N GLU A 330 -10.23 -15.68 -22.85
CA GLU A 330 -11.68 -15.45 -22.76
C GLU A 330 -12.32 -15.31 -24.12
N GLU A 331 -11.72 -14.56 -25.05
CA GLU A 331 -12.20 -14.49 -26.44
C GLU A 331 -12.20 -15.88 -27.11
N ALA A 332 -11.14 -16.67 -26.88
CA ALA A 332 -11.06 -18.03 -27.42
C ALA A 332 -12.16 -18.91 -26.78
N ARG A 333 -12.43 -18.73 -25.51
CA ARG A 333 -13.51 -19.44 -24.78
C ARG A 333 -14.89 -19.03 -25.30
N GLN A 334 -15.15 -17.73 -25.49
CA GLN A 334 -16.42 -17.23 -26.04
C GLN A 334 -16.65 -17.76 -27.46
N ARG A 335 -15.61 -17.76 -28.31
CA ARG A 335 -15.70 -18.39 -29.65
C ARG A 335 -16.04 -19.87 -29.57
N THR A 336 -15.48 -20.58 -28.59
CA THR A 336 -15.78 -22.00 -28.34
C THR A 336 -17.20 -22.19 -27.84
N LEU A 337 -17.66 -21.37 -26.88
CA LEU A 337 -19.02 -21.34 -26.36
C LEU A 337 -20.05 -21.08 -27.46
N ALA A 338 -19.82 -20.09 -28.31
CA ALA A 338 -20.68 -19.79 -29.44
C ALA A 338 -20.79 -20.97 -30.43
N ARG A 339 -19.66 -21.66 -30.73
CA ARG A 339 -19.68 -22.88 -31.55
C ARG A 339 -20.45 -24.02 -30.89
N GLU A 340 -20.29 -24.22 -29.58
CA GLU A 340 -21.03 -25.24 -28.84
C GLU A 340 -22.52 -24.91 -28.73
N GLN A 341 -22.89 -23.62 -28.57
CA GLN A 341 -24.29 -23.17 -28.62
C GLN A 341 -24.92 -23.44 -29.97
N GLN A 342 -24.25 -23.10 -31.08
CA GLN A 342 -24.71 -23.38 -32.43
C GLN A 342 -24.90 -24.89 -32.66
N TRP A 343 -23.95 -25.70 -32.13
CA TRP A 343 -24.07 -27.15 -32.21
C TRP A 343 -25.24 -27.71 -31.40
N ILE A 344 -25.52 -27.15 -30.19
CA ILE A 344 -26.66 -27.52 -29.36
C ILE A 344 -27.99 -27.13 -30.04
N ALA A 345 -28.01 -26.00 -30.72
CA ALA A 345 -29.18 -25.48 -31.47
C ALA A 345 -29.42 -26.25 -32.76
N ALA A 346 -28.41 -26.89 -33.35
CA ALA A 346 -28.56 -27.71 -34.53
C ALA A 346 -29.29 -29.04 -34.25
N SER A 347 -30.05 -29.54 -35.26
CA SER A 347 -31.03 -30.59 -35.34
C SER A 347 -30.91 -31.82 -34.36
N PRO A 348 -32.07 -32.40 -33.92
CA PRO A 348 -32.12 -33.49 -32.93
C PRO A 348 -31.39 -34.79 -33.32
N ARG A 349 -31.22 -35.07 -34.60
CA ARG A 349 -30.52 -36.29 -35.10
C ARG A 349 -29.05 -36.36 -34.79
N ALA A 350 -28.38 -35.20 -34.55
CA ALA A 350 -26.96 -35.16 -34.15
C ALA A 350 -26.73 -35.41 -32.64
N ARG A 351 -27.77 -35.39 -31.83
CA ARG A 351 -27.71 -35.48 -30.36
C ARG A 351 -27.54 -36.90 -29.81
N GLN A 352 -27.89 -37.95 -30.55
CA GLN A 352 -28.13 -39.27 -29.95
C GLN A 352 -26.89 -40.13 -29.62
N ALA A 353 -25.69 -39.84 -30.10
CA ALA A 353 -24.60 -40.80 -29.97
C ALA A 353 -23.33 -40.36 -29.21
N LYS A 354 -23.12 -39.05 -28.93
CA LYS A 354 -21.81 -38.59 -28.32
C LYS A 354 -21.93 -37.49 -27.26
N SER A 355 -23.07 -37.29 -26.62
CA SER A 355 -23.44 -35.96 -26.09
C SER A 355 -23.19 -35.70 -24.60
N LYS A 356 -23.09 -36.71 -23.73
CA LYS A 356 -23.06 -36.45 -22.26
C LYS A 356 -21.79 -35.69 -21.80
N ALA A 357 -20.63 -36.11 -22.30
CA ALA A 357 -19.34 -35.45 -21.97
C ALA A 357 -19.22 -34.05 -22.57
N ARG A 358 -19.80 -33.82 -23.79
CA ARG A 358 -19.80 -32.51 -24.44
C ARG A 358 -20.80 -31.56 -23.80
N TYR A 359 -21.92 -32.06 -23.32
CA TYR A 359 -22.91 -31.29 -22.54
C TYR A 359 -22.35 -30.85 -21.18
N GLN A 360 -21.67 -31.75 -20.48
CA GLN A 360 -20.98 -31.47 -19.22
C GLN A 360 -19.88 -30.43 -19.42
N ARG A 361 -19.10 -30.53 -20.49
CA ARG A 361 -18.08 -29.53 -20.84
C ARG A 361 -18.66 -28.17 -21.16
N TYR A 362 -19.82 -28.11 -21.81
CA TYR A 362 -20.55 -26.85 -22.04
C TYR A 362 -21.05 -26.23 -20.73
N GLU A 363 -21.64 -27.02 -19.83
CA GLU A 363 -22.08 -26.54 -18.51
C GLU A 363 -20.92 -26.03 -17.67
N GLU A 364 -19.76 -26.68 -17.71
CA GLU A 364 -18.53 -26.20 -17.06
C GLU A 364 -18.04 -24.88 -17.65
N LEU A 365 -18.12 -24.72 -18.99
CA LEU A 365 -17.74 -23.48 -19.67
C LEU A 365 -18.71 -22.36 -19.33
N VAL A 366 -20.01 -22.62 -19.25
CA VAL A 366 -21.04 -21.64 -18.85
C VAL A 366 -20.84 -21.22 -17.39
N LYS A 367 -20.59 -22.17 -16.47
CA LYS A 367 -20.30 -21.84 -15.07
C LYS A 367 -19.05 -20.96 -14.94
N LYS A 368 -17.98 -21.28 -15.66
CA LYS A 368 -16.75 -20.47 -15.68
C LYS A 368 -16.92 -19.08 -16.31
N ALA A 369 -17.87 -18.94 -17.24
CA ALA A 369 -18.19 -17.65 -17.86
C ALA A 369 -19.03 -16.75 -16.92
N ALA A 370 -19.89 -17.36 -16.08
CA ALA A 370 -20.71 -16.62 -15.13
C ALA A 370 -19.91 -16.00 -13.97
N ASP A 371 -18.72 -16.53 -13.64
CA ASP A 371 -17.86 -16.04 -12.57
C ASP A 371 -17.04 -14.77 -12.96
N LYS A 372 -17.15 -14.28 -14.17
CA LYS A 372 -16.36 -13.15 -14.68
C LYS A 372 -17.23 -12.02 -15.20
N SER A 373 -17.47 -11.03 -14.38
CA SER A 373 -17.87 -9.70 -14.82
C SER A 373 -17.28 -8.65 -13.90
N ALA A 374 -16.03 -8.28 -14.14
CA ALA A 374 -15.46 -7.07 -13.59
C ALA A 374 -14.88 -6.26 -14.76
N GLN A 375 -15.74 -5.64 -15.54
CA GLN A 375 -15.35 -4.52 -16.39
C GLN A 375 -14.94 -3.38 -15.45
N THR A 376 -13.75 -2.84 -15.65
CA THR A 376 -13.29 -1.61 -15.00
C THR A 376 -14.24 -0.51 -15.47
N ALA A 377 -15.08 -0.01 -14.58
CA ALA A 377 -16.05 1.01 -14.93
C ALA A 377 -15.31 2.36 -15.02
N GLN A 378 -15.47 3.06 -16.13
CA GLN A 378 -14.88 4.37 -16.37
C GLN A 378 -15.64 5.44 -15.57
N ILE A 379 -14.94 6.27 -14.80
CA ILE A 379 -15.49 7.46 -14.17
C ILE A 379 -15.55 8.57 -15.24
N ILE A 380 -16.68 9.25 -15.33
CA ILE A 380 -16.87 10.38 -16.23
C ILE A 380 -17.23 11.61 -15.40
N ILE A 381 -16.45 12.68 -15.54
CA ILE A 381 -16.71 13.97 -14.88
C ILE A 381 -17.36 14.91 -15.90
N PRO A 382 -18.65 15.21 -15.75
CA PRO A 382 -19.34 16.11 -16.65
C PRO A 382 -18.98 17.57 -16.36
N VAL A 383 -18.93 18.39 -17.42
CA VAL A 383 -18.83 19.85 -17.31
C VAL A 383 -20.13 20.43 -17.88
N ALA A 384 -20.88 21.17 -17.06
CA ALA A 384 -22.15 21.79 -17.49
C ALA A 384 -21.89 22.99 -18.40
N GLU A 385 -20.99 23.88 -18.03
CA GLU A 385 -20.64 25.10 -18.76
C GLU A 385 -19.12 25.22 -18.95
N ARG A 386 -18.72 25.78 -20.09
CA ARG A 386 -17.30 26.03 -20.36
C ARG A 386 -16.76 27.10 -19.43
N LEU A 387 -15.57 26.82 -18.89
CA LEU A 387 -14.82 27.74 -18.05
C LEU A 387 -14.31 28.94 -18.87
N GLY A 388 -14.46 30.14 -18.34
CA GLY A 388 -13.92 31.38 -18.92
C GLY A 388 -12.40 31.47 -18.71
N GLN A 389 -11.81 32.59 -19.19
CA GLN A 389 -10.36 32.82 -19.03
C GLN A 389 -9.97 33.18 -17.59
N ASN A 390 -10.84 33.88 -16.85
CA ASN A 390 -10.64 34.21 -15.44
C ASN A 390 -11.31 33.13 -14.59
N VAL A 391 -10.51 32.33 -13.90
CA VAL A 391 -10.98 31.26 -13.02
C VAL A 391 -11.05 31.76 -11.58
N VAL A 392 -9.93 31.78 -10.88
CA VAL A 392 -9.82 32.37 -9.54
C VAL A 392 -8.50 33.12 -9.47
N ASP A 393 -8.54 34.40 -9.12
CA ASP A 393 -7.40 35.26 -8.95
C ASP A 393 -7.18 35.54 -7.46
N PHE A 394 -5.96 35.37 -7.01
CA PHE A 394 -5.54 35.63 -5.62
C PHE A 394 -4.56 36.82 -5.64
N GLU A 395 -4.87 37.87 -4.86
CA GLU A 395 -4.04 39.06 -4.77
C GLU A 395 -3.65 39.32 -3.32
N HIS A 396 -2.36 39.23 -3.01
CA HIS A 396 -1.76 39.55 -1.71
C HIS A 396 -2.49 38.89 -0.51
N LEU A 397 -2.86 37.60 -0.68
CA LEU A 397 -3.65 36.89 0.29
C LEU A 397 -2.85 36.64 1.56
N ARG A 398 -3.43 37.01 2.72
CA ARG A 398 -2.85 36.79 4.03
C ARG A 398 -3.87 36.16 4.97
N LYS A 399 -3.45 35.14 5.73
CA LYS A 399 -4.31 34.44 6.68
C LYS A 399 -3.53 33.89 7.85
N GLY A 400 -4.05 34.12 9.07
CA GLY A 400 -3.51 33.55 10.30
C GLY A 400 -4.58 33.21 11.32
N TYR A 401 -4.22 32.46 12.34
CA TYR A 401 -5.06 32.13 13.49
C TYR A 401 -4.28 32.37 14.79
N GLY A 402 -4.84 33.17 15.68
CA GLY A 402 -4.15 33.58 16.90
C GLY A 402 -2.82 34.25 16.58
N ASP A 403 -1.74 33.70 17.10
CA ASP A 403 -0.37 34.21 16.86
C ASP A 403 0.33 33.56 15.66
N ASN A 404 -0.30 32.60 15.02
CA ASN A 404 0.30 31.85 13.91
C ASN A 404 -0.17 32.40 12.56
N LEU A 405 0.77 32.89 11.75
CA LEU A 405 0.53 33.25 10.36
C LEU A 405 0.65 31.99 9.50
N LEU A 406 -0.39 31.63 8.75
CA LEU A 406 -0.40 30.45 7.88
C LEU A 406 0.05 30.79 6.46
N ILE A 407 -0.45 31.90 5.91
CA ILE A 407 -0.19 32.35 4.55
C ILE A 407 0.25 33.82 4.63
N ASP A 408 1.41 34.12 4.03
CA ASP A 408 1.98 35.47 3.98
C ASP A 408 2.17 35.87 2.52
N ASP A 409 1.38 36.84 2.05
CA ASP A 409 1.47 37.47 0.72
C ASP A 409 1.39 36.48 -0.49
N LEU A 410 0.33 35.66 -0.53
CA LEU A 410 0.12 34.73 -1.63
C LEU A 410 -0.59 35.40 -2.81
N THR A 411 0.07 35.44 -3.97
CA THR A 411 -0.47 36.00 -5.22
C THR A 411 -0.25 35.01 -6.36
N PHE A 412 -1.35 34.52 -6.94
CA PHE A 412 -1.32 33.66 -8.12
C PHE A 412 -2.68 33.61 -8.81
N LYS A 413 -2.76 32.99 -10.00
CA LYS A 413 -3.98 32.80 -10.77
C LYS A 413 -4.15 31.33 -11.13
N LEU A 414 -5.36 30.81 -10.97
CA LEU A 414 -5.66 29.47 -11.43
C LEU A 414 -5.76 29.46 -12.97
N PRO A 415 -4.92 28.66 -13.66
CA PRO A 415 -4.97 28.59 -15.12
C PRO A 415 -6.21 27.81 -15.60
N PRO A 416 -6.89 28.27 -16.65
CA PRO A 416 -8.01 27.53 -17.26
C PRO A 416 -7.55 26.14 -17.74
N GLY A 417 -8.26 25.09 -17.38
CA GLY A 417 -7.89 23.71 -17.73
C GLY A 417 -6.70 23.15 -16.96
N GLY A 418 -6.16 23.90 -15.99
CA GLY A 418 -5.05 23.44 -15.17
C GLY A 418 -5.49 22.54 -14.01
N ILE A 419 -4.64 21.58 -13.68
CA ILE A 419 -4.77 20.75 -12.49
C ILE A 419 -3.68 21.18 -11.52
N VAL A 420 -4.09 21.74 -10.37
CA VAL A 420 -3.18 22.31 -9.36
C VAL A 420 -3.11 21.34 -8.18
N GLY A 421 -1.94 20.77 -7.94
CA GLY A 421 -1.65 19.99 -6.75
C GLY A 421 -1.26 20.88 -5.57
N VAL A 422 -1.97 20.79 -4.45
CA VAL A 422 -1.66 21.53 -3.22
C VAL A 422 -0.98 20.60 -2.24
N ILE A 423 0.26 20.90 -1.91
CA ILE A 423 1.11 20.08 -1.05
C ILE A 423 1.62 20.87 0.16
N GLY A 424 2.07 20.15 1.16
CA GLY A 424 2.68 20.73 2.38
C GLY A 424 2.29 20.00 3.64
N PRO A 425 2.89 20.37 4.77
CA PRO A 425 2.66 19.73 6.05
C PRO A 425 1.22 19.79 6.52
N ASN A 426 0.86 18.87 7.40
CA ASN A 426 -0.44 18.91 8.08
C ASN A 426 -0.53 20.16 8.98
N GLY A 427 -1.64 20.88 8.88
CA GLY A 427 -1.86 22.14 9.61
C GLY A 427 -1.28 23.39 8.93
N ALA A 428 -0.60 23.28 7.79
CA ALA A 428 -0.01 24.41 7.08
C ALA A 428 -1.01 25.43 6.49
N GLY A 429 -2.32 25.09 6.48
CA GLY A 429 -3.37 26.00 5.98
C GLY A 429 -3.98 25.59 4.65
N LYS A 430 -3.71 24.37 4.14
CA LYS A 430 -4.25 23.86 2.86
C LYS A 430 -5.78 23.90 2.83
N THR A 431 -6.44 23.27 3.79
CA THR A 431 -7.92 23.27 3.91
C THR A 431 -8.47 24.67 4.18
N THR A 432 -7.71 25.54 4.88
CA THR A 432 -8.08 26.95 5.07
C THR A 432 -8.14 27.69 3.75
N LEU A 433 -7.19 27.45 2.83
CA LEU A 433 -7.24 28.01 1.48
C LEU A 433 -8.52 27.58 0.75
N PHE A 434 -8.92 26.32 0.82
CA PHE A 434 -10.18 25.84 0.21
C PHE A 434 -11.42 26.51 0.82
N ARG A 435 -11.44 26.69 2.14
CA ARG A 435 -12.54 27.43 2.82
C ARG A 435 -12.60 28.89 2.40
N MET A 436 -11.47 29.51 2.11
CA MET A 436 -11.43 30.88 1.58
C MET A 436 -11.93 30.95 0.13
N ILE A 437 -11.58 29.99 -0.73
CA ILE A 437 -12.07 29.90 -2.11
C ILE A 437 -13.58 29.70 -2.14
N THR A 438 -14.11 28.84 -1.24
CA THR A 438 -15.56 28.57 -1.14
C THR A 438 -16.34 29.68 -0.42
N GLY A 439 -15.66 30.72 0.10
CA GLY A 439 -16.27 31.82 0.83
C GLY A 439 -16.75 31.48 2.26
N GLN A 440 -16.44 30.27 2.74
CA GLN A 440 -16.74 29.86 4.12
C GLN A 440 -15.90 30.63 5.14
N GLU A 441 -14.74 31.09 4.71
CA GLU A 441 -13.82 31.87 5.52
C GLU A 441 -13.30 33.08 4.77
N LYS A 442 -13.03 34.18 5.47
CA LYS A 442 -12.50 35.39 4.87
C LYS A 442 -11.00 35.50 5.11
N PRO A 443 -10.22 35.99 4.11
CA PRO A 443 -8.83 36.35 4.34
C PRO A 443 -8.70 37.52 5.32
N ASP A 444 -7.56 37.59 6.01
CA ASP A 444 -7.27 38.72 6.92
C ASP A 444 -6.76 39.94 6.14
N ALA A 445 -6.12 39.72 4.99
CA ALA A 445 -5.75 40.76 4.01
C ALA A 445 -5.72 40.16 2.60
N GLY A 446 -5.76 41.02 1.60
CA GLY A 446 -5.80 40.63 0.19
C GLY A 446 -7.22 40.35 -0.32
N SER A 447 -7.32 39.84 -1.55
CA SER A 447 -8.60 39.54 -2.17
C SER A 447 -8.57 38.23 -2.97
N ILE A 448 -9.73 37.57 -3.04
CA ILE A 448 -9.98 36.42 -3.91
C ILE A 448 -11.11 36.83 -4.87
N ARG A 449 -10.85 36.74 -6.16
CA ARG A 449 -11.83 37.05 -7.20
C ARG A 449 -12.15 35.78 -7.99
N THR A 450 -13.40 35.37 -7.95
CA THR A 450 -13.91 34.22 -8.71
C THR A 450 -14.57 34.72 -9.99
N GLY A 451 -14.26 34.08 -11.12
CA GLY A 451 -14.87 34.42 -12.42
C GLY A 451 -16.35 34.12 -12.47
N GLU A 452 -17.11 34.87 -13.28
CA GLU A 452 -18.57 34.76 -13.38
C GLU A 452 -19.06 33.39 -13.91
N SER A 453 -18.23 32.73 -14.73
CA SER A 453 -18.53 31.39 -15.29
C SER A 453 -18.13 30.23 -14.38
N VAL A 454 -17.64 30.49 -13.17
CA VAL A 454 -17.13 29.46 -12.29
C VAL A 454 -18.26 28.82 -11.47
N HIS A 455 -18.39 27.50 -11.64
CA HIS A 455 -19.23 26.65 -10.80
C HIS A 455 -18.33 25.75 -9.96
N LEU A 456 -18.24 26.07 -8.65
CA LEU A 456 -17.39 25.34 -7.71
C LEU A 456 -18.04 24.02 -7.29
N GLY A 457 -17.29 22.93 -7.38
CA GLY A 457 -17.58 21.66 -6.73
C GLY A 457 -16.56 21.43 -5.61
N TYR A 458 -17.00 21.32 -4.37
CA TYR A 458 -16.11 21.11 -3.21
C TYR A 458 -16.41 19.80 -2.51
N VAL A 459 -15.37 19.00 -2.30
CA VAL A 459 -15.39 17.80 -1.45
C VAL A 459 -14.63 18.11 -0.18
N ASP A 460 -15.35 18.27 0.91
CA ASP A 460 -14.79 18.47 2.25
C ASP A 460 -14.45 17.11 2.89
N GLN A 461 -13.45 17.11 3.77
CA GLN A 461 -13.15 15.96 4.65
C GLN A 461 -14.28 15.67 5.65
N SER A 462 -15.13 16.65 5.98
CA SER A 462 -16.30 16.46 6.85
C SER A 462 -17.36 15.64 6.11
N ARG A 463 -17.60 14.43 6.58
CA ARG A 463 -18.51 13.42 6.00
C ARG A 463 -19.99 13.68 6.34
N ASP A 464 -20.31 14.88 6.82
CA ASP A 464 -21.62 15.24 7.41
C ASP A 464 -22.72 15.49 6.37
N ALA A 465 -22.37 15.60 5.07
CA ALA A 465 -23.32 15.93 4.00
C ALA A 465 -24.09 14.71 3.44
N LEU A 466 -23.88 13.49 3.97
CA LEU A 466 -24.53 12.27 3.51
C LEU A 466 -25.67 11.85 4.44
N ASP A 467 -26.81 11.48 3.86
CA ASP A 467 -27.94 10.94 4.62
C ASP A 467 -27.72 9.46 4.95
N GLY A 468 -27.37 9.18 6.21
CA GLY A 468 -27.13 7.81 6.70
C GLY A 468 -28.32 6.85 6.60
N LYS A 469 -29.54 7.35 6.38
CA LYS A 469 -30.78 6.53 6.26
C LYS A 469 -30.99 6.00 4.86
N LYS A 470 -30.51 6.71 3.82
CA LYS A 470 -30.60 6.32 2.42
C LYS A 470 -29.64 5.19 2.10
N ASN A 471 -29.95 4.43 1.06
CA ASN A 471 -28.98 3.50 0.50
C ASN A 471 -28.01 4.22 -0.46
N VAL A 472 -26.91 3.55 -0.83
CA VAL A 472 -25.86 4.12 -1.71
C VAL A 472 -26.44 4.61 -3.03
N TRP A 473 -27.31 3.82 -3.66
CA TRP A 473 -27.91 4.18 -4.94
C TRP A 473 -28.81 5.39 -4.81
N GLU A 474 -29.67 5.45 -3.79
CA GLU A 474 -30.54 6.60 -3.53
C GLU A 474 -29.75 7.88 -3.24
N GLU A 475 -28.66 7.76 -2.48
CA GLU A 475 -27.83 8.93 -2.12
C GLU A 475 -27.08 9.49 -3.33
N ILE A 476 -26.56 8.63 -4.21
CA ILE A 476 -25.84 9.06 -5.42
C ILE A 476 -26.80 9.52 -6.52
N SER A 477 -27.84 8.73 -6.82
CA SER A 477 -28.76 9.03 -7.94
C SER A 477 -29.84 10.06 -7.59
N GLY A 478 -30.20 10.17 -6.34
CA GLY A 478 -31.41 10.88 -5.90
C GLY A 478 -32.67 10.03 -5.97
N GLY A 479 -32.56 8.73 -6.34
CA GLY A 479 -33.67 7.81 -6.56
C GLY A 479 -34.05 7.66 -8.04
N ASP A 480 -33.34 8.35 -8.95
CA ASP A 480 -33.59 8.28 -10.39
C ASP A 480 -32.86 7.10 -11.04
N ASP A 481 -33.51 6.41 -11.97
CA ASP A 481 -32.90 5.31 -12.75
C ASP A 481 -31.83 5.80 -13.74
N VAL A 482 -31.91 7.08 -14.14
CA VAL A 482 -30.98 7.73 -15.07
C VAL A 482 -30.34 8.93 -14.40
N VAL A 483 -29.04 9.05 -14.52
CA VAL A 483 -28.24 10.19 -14.06
C VAL A 483 -27.80 11.00 -15.28
N MET A 484 -28.06 12.31 -15.24
CA MET A 484 -27.56 13.25 -16.26
C MET A 484 -26.11 13.62 -15.93
N LEU A 485 -25.19 13.31 -16.85
CA LEU A 485 -23.78 13.69 -16.77
C LEU A 485 -23.52 14.76 -17.86
N GLY A 486 -23.77 16.01 -17.53
CA GLY A 486 -23.80 17.10 -18.49
C GLY A 486 -24.90 16.87 -19.55
N LYS A 487 -24.50 16.58 -20.80
CA LYS A 487 -25.43 16.27 -21.92
C LYS A 487 -25.61 14.76 -22.15
N ARG A 488 -24.99 13.90 -21.38
CA ARG A 488 -25.08 12.44 -21.53
C ARG A 488 -25.96 11.85 -20.44
N GLU A 489 -26.79 10.92 -20.84
CA GLU A 489 -27.59 10.10 -19.94
C GLU A 489 -26.83 8.80 -19.62
N MET A 490 -26.78 8.43 -18.36
CA MET A 490 -26.19 7.17 -17.89
C MET A 490 -27.14 6.49 -16.92
N ASN A 491 -27.23 5.16 -16.99
CA ASN A 491 -27.95 4.38 -15.99
C ASN A 491 -27.32 4.58 -14.62
N SER A 492 -28.12 4.94 -13.62
CA SER A 492 -27.65 5.28 -12.27
C SER A 492 -26.92 4.14 -11.57
N ARG A 493 -27.33 2.90 -11.80
CA ARG A 493 -26.65 1.71 -11.25
C ARG A 493 -25.29 1.47 -11.88
N ALA A 494 -25.16 1.76 -13.20
CA ALA A 494 -23.87 1.72 -13.89
C ALA A 494 -22.94 2.83 -13.36
N TYR A 495 -23.47 4.03 -13.11
CA TYR A 495 -22.72 5.12 -12.48
C TYR A 495 -22.25 4.75 -11.07
N CYS A 496 -23.08 4.17 -10.22
CA CYS A 496 -22.65 3.65 -8.92
C CYS A 496 -21.56 2.57 -9.03
N SER A 497 -21.63 1.73 -10.08
CA SER A 497 -20.65 0.68 -10.32
C SER A 497 -19.27 1.24 -10.71
N SER A 498 -19.19 2.43 -11.33
CA SER A 498 -17.92 3.09 -11.66
C SER A 498 -17.13 3.51 -10.42
N PHE A 499 -17.81 3.69 -9.29
CA PHE A 499 -17.21 3.93 -7.98
C PHE A 499 -17.08 2.65 -7.13
N ASN A 500 -17.07 1.48 -7.79
CA ASN A 500 -16.91 0.16 -7.16
C ASN A 500 -18.04 -0.25 -6.21
N PHE A 501 -19.27 0.30 -6.39
CA PHE A 501 -20.48 -0.18 -5.73
C PHE A 501 -21.24 -1.13 -6.67
N LYS A 502 -21.05 -2.45 -6.51
CA LYS A 502 -21.63 -3.48 -7.40
C LYS A 502 -22.77 -4.24 -6.73
N GLY A 503 -23.84 -4.51 -7.47
CA GLY A 503 -24.93 -5.37 -7.05
C GLY A 503 -25.52 -5.01 -5.68
N ALA A 504 -25.33 -5.88 -4.68
CA ALA A 504 -25.87 -5.70 -3.34
C ALA A 504 -25.27 -4.51 -2.56
N ASP A 505 -24.06 -4.07 -2.91
CA ASP A 505 -23.42 -2.93 -2.24
C ASP A 505 -24.19 -1.63 -2.45
N GLN A 506 -24.88 -1.48 -3.58
CA GLN A 506 -25.72 -0.32 -3.86
C GLN A 506 -26.94 -0.20 -2.94
N GLN A 507 -27.35 -1.31 -2.32
CA GLN A 507 -28.50 -1.35 -1.39
C GLN A 507 -28.09 -1.15 0.08
N LYS A 508 -26.77 -1.11 0.38
CA LYS A 508 -26.30 -0.83 1.73
C LYS A 508 -26.68 0.58 2.15
N LYS A 509 -27.09 0.75 3.42
CA LYS A 509 -27.34 2.07 3.99
C LYS A 509 -26.02 2.83 4.16
N VAL A 510 -26.01 4.10 3.81
CA VAL A 510 -24.85 4.98 3.93
C VAL A 510 -24.29 5.02 5.35
N GLY A 511 -25.17 4.97 6.36
CA GLY A 511 -24.76 4.90 7.78
C GLY A 511 -23.98 3.65 8.18
N GLN A 512 -24.06 2.56 7.39
CA GLN A 512 -23.37 1.29 7.65
C GLN A 512 -22.06 1.16 6.85
N LEU A 513 -21.74 2.14 6.01
CA LEU A 513 -20.54 2.14 5.19
C LEU A 513 -19.29 2.44 6.02
N SER A 514 -18.16 1.85 5.61
CA SER A 514 -16.84 2.24 6.09
C SER A 514 -16.52 3.69 5.69
N GLY A 515 -15.49 4.26 6.32
CA GLY A 515 -15.03 5.61 5.99
C GLY A 515 -14.71 5.78 4.51
N GLY A 516 -13.97 4.85 3.91
CA GLY A 516 -13.62 4.88 2.50
C GLY A 516 -14.80 4.67 1.55
N GLU A 517 -15.78 3.83 1.93
CA GLU A 517 -17.02 3.68 1.15
C GLU A 517 -17.81 4.99 1.15
N ARG A 518 -17.93 5.70 2.29
CA ARG A 518 -18.59 7.01 2.36
C ARG A 518 -17.87 8.05 1.52
N ASN A 519 -16.53 8.07 1.53
CA ASN A 519 -15.75 8.98 0.69
C ASN A 519 -16.05 8.78 -0.80
N ARG A 520 -16.13 7.52 -1.27
CA ARG A 520 -16.52 7.21 -2.64
C ARG A 520 -17.95 7.67 -2.98
N VAL A 521 -18.90 7.53 -2.06
CA VAL A 521 -20.28 8.03 -2.25
C VAL A 521 -20.28 9.54 -2.38
N HIS A 522 -19.54 10.23 -1.51
CA HIS A 522 -19.43 11.70 -1.53
C HIS A 522 -18.80 12.21 -2.83
N LEU A 523 -17.70 11.57 -3.25
CA LEU A 523 -17.02 11.86 -4.50
C LEU A 523 -17.96 11.65 -5.70
N ALA A 524 -18.68 10.53 -5.76
CA ALA A 524 -19.63 10.24 -6.83
C ALA A 524 -20.76 11.28 -6.90
N LYS A 525 -21.30 11.68 -5.75
CA LYS A 525 -22.36 12.69 -5.65
C LYS A 525 -21.89 14.06 -6.15
N MET A 526 -20.66 14.46 -5.78
CA MET A 526 -20.10 15.74 -6.18
C MET A 526 -19.73 15.76 -7.68
N LEU A 527 -19.05 14.73 -8.19
CA LEU A 527 -18.62 14.68 -9.59
C LEU A 527 -19.83 14.71 -10.57
N LYS A 528 -21.00 14.25 -10.15
CA LYS A 528 -22.24 14.35 -10.92
C LYS A 528 -22.73 15.79 -11.09
N SER A 529 -22.36 16.73 -10.23
CA SER A 529 -22.95 18.09 -10.17
C SER A 529 -22.70 18.95 -11.41
N GLY A 530 -21.73 18.58 -12.26
CA GLY A 530 -21.39 19.34 -13.46
C GLY A 530 -20.57 20.61 -13.19
N ALA A 531 -19.92 20.70 -12.02
CA ALA A 531 -19.00 21.78 -11.70
C ALA A 531 -17.84 21.86 -12.69
N ASN A 532 -17.39 23.08 -13.01
CA ASN A 532 -16.25 23.32 -13.91
C ASN A 532 -14.96 23.68 -13.18
N VAL A 533 -15.03 23.90 -11.88
CA VAL A 533 -13.87 24.01 -10.97
C VAL A 533 -14.08 23.07 -9.80
N LEU A 534 -13.16 22.10 -9.64
CA LEU A 534 -13.22 21.08 -8.61
C LEU A 534 -12.19 21.38 -7.51
N LEU A 535 -12.66 21.41 -6.28
CA LEU A 535 -11.81 21.49 -5.08
C LEU A 535 -11.88 20.14 -4.36
N LEU A 536 -10.79 19.36 -4.40
CA LEU A 536 -10.72 18.02 -3.84
C LEU A 536 -9.75 17.99 -2.65
N ASP A 537 -10.27 17.78 -1.45
CA ASP A 537 -9.45 17.69 -0.23
C ASP A 537 -9.22 16.21 0.11
N GLU A 538 -7.98 15.73 -0.12
CA GLU A 538 -7.53 14.34 0.08
C GLU A 538 -8.45 13.30 -0.59
N PRO A 539 -8.76 13.42 -1.89
CA PRO A 539 -9.66 12.49 -2.57
C PRO A 539 -9.08 11.08 -2.71
N THR A 540 -7.78 10.95 -2.58
CA THR A 540 -7.03 9.68 -2.71
C THR A 540 -7.13 8.80 -1.47
N ASN A 541 -7.46 9.38 -0.31
CA ASN A 541 -7.56 8.63 0.93
C ASN A 541 -8.64 7.55 0.87
N ASP A 542 -8.29 6.33 1.30
CA ASP A 542 -9.16 5.17 1.36
C ASP A 542 -9.70 4.66 -0.01
N LEU A 543 -9.19 5.18 -1.16
CA LEU A 543 -9.51 4.64 -2.48
C LEU A 543 -8.60 3.45 -2.81
N ASP A 544 -9.16 2.42 -3.42
CA ASP A 544 -8.33 1.32 -3.96
C ASP A 544 -7.65 1.73 -5.27
N VAL A 545 -6.58 1.02 -5.64
CA VAL A 545 -5.73 1.34 -6.79
C VAL A 545 -6.51 1.42 -8.10
N ASP A 546 -7.54 0.57 -8.29
CA ASP A 546 -8.33 0.56 -9.52
C ASP A 546 -9.25 1.80 -9.59
N THR A 547 -9.86 2.21 -8.46
CA THR A 547 -10.66 3.45 -8.35
C THR A 547 -9.79 4.70 -8.50
N LEU A 548 -8.57 4.69 -7.93
CA LEU A 548 -7.60 5.78 -8.10
C LEU A 548 -7.24 5.99 -9.56
N ARG A 549 -6.94 4.91 -10.30
CA ARG A 549 -6.65 5.00 -11.74
C ARG A 549 -7.82 5.55 -12.55
N ALA A 550 -9.04 5.08 -12.25
CA ALA A 550 -10.23 5.60 -12.92
C ALA A 550 -10.45 7.09 -12.62
N LEU A 551 -10.11 7.55 -11.40
CA LEU A 551 -10.18 8.98 -11.05
C LEU A 551 -9.08 9.79 -11.77
N GLU A 552 -7.86 9.26 -11.87
CA GLU A 552 -6.78 9.90 -12.64
C GLU A 552 -7.19 10.12 -14.11
N GLU A 553 -7.63 9.05 -14.78
CA GLU A 553 -8.09 9.10 -16.16
C GLU A 553 -9.25 10.09 -16.34
N ALA A 554 -10.18 10.12 -15.38
CA ALA A 554 -11.30 11.06 -15.41
C ALA A 554 -10.88 12.52 -15.22
N LEU A 555 -9.85 12.79 -14.41
CA LEU A 555 -9.30 14.13 -14.20
C LEU A 555 -8.42 14.59 -15.37
N GLU A 556 -7.66 13.69 -16.01
CA GLU A 556 -6.92 13.97 -17.25
C GLU A 556 -7.88 14.39 -18.40
N ASP A 557 -9.05 13.74 -18.48
CA ASP A 557 -10.09 14.06 -19.48
C ASP A 557 -10.98 15.24 -19.08
N PHE A 558 -10.82 15.81 -17.88
CA PHE A 558 -11.68 16.86 -17.36
C PHE A 558 -11.43 18.20 -18.05
N ALA A 559 -12.46 18.76 -18.69
CA ALA A 559 -12.36 20.02 -19.43
C ALA A 559 -12.46 21.28 -18.55
N GLY A 560 -12.46 21.14 -17.24
CA GLY A 560 -12.47 22.22 -16.24
C GLY A 560 -11.11 22.42 -15.57
N CYS A 561 -11.10 23.10 -14.44
CA CYS A 561 -9.94 23.29 -13.57
C CYS A 561 -10.11 22.45 -12.29
N ALA A 562 -9.04 21.81 -11.81
CA ALA A 562 -9.06 21.09 -10.55
C ALA A 562 -7.97 21.59 -9.60
N VAL A 563 -8.32 21.82 -8.34
CA VAL A 563 -7.37 22.09 -7.26
C VAL A 563 -7.46 20.95 -6.27
N ILE A 564 -6.36 20.25 -6.04
CA ILE A 564 -6.37 18.97 -5.35
C ILE A 564 -5.32 19.00 -4.22
N ILE A 565 -5.80 18.92 -2.99
CA ILE A 565 -4.92 18.63 -1.85
C ILE A 565 -4.71 17.13 -1.83
N SER A 566 -3.48 16.66 -1.94
CA SER A 566 -3.16 15.24 -1.78
C SER A 566 -1.75 15.03 -1.26
N HIS A 567 -1.58 13.96 -0.49
CA HIS A 567 -0.29 13.45 -0.06
C HIS A 567 0.20 12.29 -0.95
N ASP A 568 -0.63 11.83 -1.90
CA ASP A 568 -0.24 10.83 -2.91
C ASP A 568 0.62 11.48 -4.00
N ARG A 569 1.93 11.33 -3.86
CA ARG A 569 2.94 11.89 -4.78
C ARG A 569 2.80 11.33 -6.19
N TRP A 570 2.47 10.03 -6.33
CA TRP A 570 2.28 9.38 -7.63
C TRP A 570 1.08 9.96 -8.38
N PHE A 571 -0.01 10.18 -7.65
CA PHE A 571 -1.20 10.81 -8.19
C PHE A 571 -0.92 12.22 -8.70
N LEU A 572 -0.27 13.05 -7.88
CA LEU A 572 0.09 14.42 -8.26
C LEU A 572 1.10 14.48 -9.41
N ASP A 573 2.08 13.56 -9.42
CA ASP A 573 3.08 13.50 -10.49
C ASP A 573 2.45 13.21 -11.86
N ARG A 574 1.40 12.41 -11.87
CA ARG A 574 0.71 11.99 -13.08
C ARG A 574 -0.24 13.06 -13.62
N ILE A 575 -0.98 13.74 -12.75
CA ILE A 575 -2.08 14.62 -13.18
C ILE A 575 -1.80 16.12 -13.01
N ALA A 576 -0.95 16.52 -12.04
CA ALA A 576 -0.74 17.93 -11.76
C ALA A 576 0.05 18.64 -12.86
N THR A 577 -0.47 19.76 -13.31
CA THR A 577 0.21 20.70 -14.23
C THR A 577 0.94 21.79 -13.48
N HIS A 578 0.49 22.07 -12.24
CA HIS A 578 1.08 23.08 -11.36
C HIS A 578 1.06 22.57 -9.92
N ILE A 579 2.00 23.02 -9.12
CA ILE A 579 2.09 22.70 -7.70
C ILE A 579 2.02 24.00 -6.88
N LEU A 580 1.18 24.00 -5.86
CA LEU A 580 1.10 25.02 -4.82
C LEU A 580 1.64 24.43 -3.51
N ALA A 581 2.87 24.76 -3.16
CA ALA A 581 3.60 24.15 -2.07
C ALA A 581 3.66 25.03 -0.83
N PHE A 582 3.14 24.55 0.29
CA PHE A 582 3.30 25.17 1.60
C PHE A 582 4.63 24.69 2.19
N GLU A 583 5.69 25.51 2.08
CA GLU A 583 7.06 25.11 2.43
C GLU A 583 7.45 25.38 3.90
N GLY A 584 6.54 25.90 4.72
CA GLY A 584 6.80 26.35 6.10
C GLY A 584 7.08 27.85 6.16
N ASP A 585 7.32 28.38 7.38
CA ASP A 585 7.54 29.82 7.65
C ASP A 585 6.51 30.75 6.98
N SER A 586 5.27 30.25 6.83
CA SER A 586 4.14 30.97 6.17
C SER A 586 4.36 31.24 4.67
N HIS A 587 5.37 30.61 4.07
CA HIS A 587 5.68 30.75 2.64
C HIS A 587 4.92 29.70 1.82
N VAL A 588 4.33 30.16 0.72
CA VAL A 588 3.64 29.31 -0.25
C VAL A 588 4.24 29.55 -1.62
N GLU A 589 4.81 28.51 -2.21
CA GLU A 589 5.46 28.57 -3.52
C GLU A 589 4.49 28.11 -4.62
N TRP A 590 4.44 28.89 -5.71
CA TRP A 590 3.72 28.53 -6.92
C TRP A 590 4.70 28.01 -7.97
N PHE A 591 4.56 26.76 -8.38
CA PHE A 591 5.46 26.10 -9.31
C PHE A 591 4.70 25.54 -10.51
N GLU A 592 5.20 25.79 -11.74
CA GLU A 592 4.67 25.22 -12.98
C GLU A 592 5.41 23.91 -13.30
N GLY A 593 4.72 22.79 -13.23
CA GLY A 593 5.25 21.44 -13.44
C GLY A 593 4.58 20.42 -12.54
N ASN A 594 5.05 19.17 -12.63
CA ASN A 594 4.56 18.06 -11.81
C ASN A 594 5.30 17.97 -10.46
N PHE A 595 4.95 16.97 -9.65
CA PHE A 595 5.54 16.82 -8.32
C PHE A 595 7.04 16.53 -8.35
N GLN A 596 7.53 15.69 -9.27
CA GLN A 596 8.96 15.35 -9.38
C GLN A 596 9.79 16.57 -9.77
N ASP A 597 9.29 17.40 -10.67
CA ASP A 597 10.00 18.60 -11.10
C ASP A 597 10.04 19.65 -9.99
N TYR A 598 8.97 19.77 -9.20
CA TYR A 598 8.96 20.58 -7.98
C TYR A 598 9.98 20.08 -6.94
N GLU A 599 10.06 18.76 -6.70
CA GLU A 599 11.04 18.19 -5.76
C GLU A 599 12.49 18.52 -6.17
N LYS A 600 12.82 18.39 -7.46
CA LYS A 600 14.13 18.77 -8.00
C LYS A 600 14.41 20.26 -7.80
N ASP A 601 13.42 21.10 -8.04
CA ASP A 601 13.55 22.54 -7.82
C ASP A 601 13.71 22.88 -6.33
N LYS A 602 12.91 22.26 -5.45
CA LYS A 602 13.03 22.41 -3.99
C LYS A 602 14.44 22.03 -3.50
N MET A 603 14.97 20.88 -3.95
CA MET A 603 16.34 20.45 -3.62
C MET A 603 17.40 21.44 -4.12
N ARG A 604 17.19 22.03 -5.30
CA ARG A 604 18.11 23.05 -5.85
C ARG A 604 18.07 24.37 -5.06
N ARG A 605 16.88 24.83 -4.60
CA ARG A 605 16.68 26.08 -3.86
C ARG A 605 17.10 25.99 -2.40
N LEU A 606 16.71 24.91 -1.72
CA LEU A 606 16.83 24.77 -0.27
C LEU A 606 17.94 23.78 0.18
N GLY A 607 18.56 23.05 -0.76
CA GLY A 607 19.58 22.04 -0.44
C GLY A 607 19.01 20.71 0.05
N THR A 608 19.89 19.72 0.30
CA THR A 608 19.53 18.35 0.71
C THR A 608 18.91 18.25 2.11
N ASP A 609 19.17 19.21 2.99
CA ASP A 609 18.61 19.24 4.35
C ASP A 609 17.09 19.51 4.35
N SER A 610 16.54 20.03 3.25
CA SER A 610 15.11 20.28 3.09
C SER A 610 14.24 19.02 3.02
N THR A 611 14.85 17.84 2.93
CA THR A 611 14.14 16.54 2.91
C THR A 611 13.92 15.93 4.31
N ILE A 612 14.56 16.49 5.34
CA ILE A 612 14.41 16.02 6.73
C ILE A 612 13.15 16.67 7.32
N PRO A 613 12.19 15.88 7.82
CA PRO A 613 10.99 16.44 8.42
C PRO A 613 11.34 17.23 9.70
N HIS A 614 10.91 18.48 9.75
CA HIS A 614 11.02 19.32 10.94
C HIS A 614 9.65 19.79 11.40
N ARG A 615 9.50 20.11 12.68
CA ARG A 615 8.28 20.77 13.18
C ARG A 615 8.07 22.09 12.45
N ILE A 616 6.83 22.32 12.02
CA ILE A 616 6.45 23.54 11.30
C ILE A 616 6.74 24.74 12.20
N LYS A 617 7.51 25.70 11.69
CA LYS A 617 7.66 27.02 12.27
C LYS A 617 6.70 27.97 11.57
N TYR A 618 5.99 28.79 12.34
CA TYR A 618 5.10 29.82 11.81
C TYR A 618 5.68 31.18 12.16
N LYS A 619 5.59 32.12 11.21
CA LYS A 619 5.85 33.51 11.54
C LYS A 619 4.81 34.01 12.54
N LYS A 620 5.22 34.88 13.46
CA LYS A 620 4.26 35.52 14.36
C LYS A 620 3.33 36.43 13.58
N PHE A 621 2.04 36.26 13.78
CA PHE A 621 1.04 37.11 13.17
C PHE A 621 1.02 38.46 13.90
N THR A 622 1.68 39.48 13.36
CA THR A 622 1.57 40.88 13.78
C THR A 622 0.41 41.50 13.03
N ARG A 623 -0.64 41.86 13.77
CA ARG A 623 -1.83 42.58 13.25
C ARG A 623 -1.47 44.01 12.84
#